data_ab705ae292ec9580921ee959b6c68e71
#
_entry.id   ab705ae292ec9580921ee959b6c68e71
#
_cell.length_a   1.000
_cell.length_b   1.000
_cell.length_c   1.000
_cell.angle_alpha   90.00
_cell.angle_beta   90.00
_cell.angle_gamma   90.00
#
_symmetry.space_group_name_H-M   'P 1'
#
loop_
_entity.id
_entity.type
_entity.pdbx_description
1 polymer ?
#
loop_
_entity_poly.entity_id
_entity_poly.type
_entity_poly.pdbx_seq_one_letter_code
_entity_poly.pdbx_strand_id
1 'polypeptide(L)'
;MAIAWPPTPYRPGNGIDPPYLGDREEQIEAVRGFLKNPKHPRNVLITGLRGVGKTVLLNRMQGEAESGGWIVIDREFSESDAEPHAFANAVLTDVNRALRRLSLSTRLRDKAGHMLQTAIDMVGALTVSYGEFKVSVDTKRRRGEALRRLDDDLREALTHICELCLRSEYKGLVLRYDEFHVVREKTGDLTLSALLSATSAVQQHSLPMMLMLCGLPPVVDNLSRSKSYSERMFATQELGNLRPPEDRAALVDPAVRLGRRFADDVVDAVMADSGGYPFFIQVYGDALWSGSSGETITMLDLRRLRPRILATLDAGFFRARYVRASPHERMLMRDIAKFGESATIEQMQQASGKRNNEIQPTVSALIQKGLVYRPERARIAFTAPMFGAFLLRTPN
;
A
#
# COMPACT_ATOMS: atom_id res chain seq x y z
N MET A 1 -10.85 45.00 3.64
CA MET A 1 -11.28 43.83 4.40
C MET A 1 -10.43 42.64 3.96
N ALA A 2 -9.81 41.92 4.89
CA ALA A 2 -9.13 40.69 4.53
C ALA A 2 -10.18 39.65 4.10
N ILE A 3 -10.01 39.06 2.94
CA ILE A 3 -10.88 38.00 2.46
C ILE A 3 -10.66 36.80 3.39
N ALA A 4 -11.72 36.34 4.06
CA ALA A 4 -11.67 35.10 4.85
C ALA A 4 -11.85 33.92 3.91
N TRP A 5 -10.77 33.21 3.61
CA TRP A 5 -10.81 32.02 2.78
C TRP A 5 -11.42 30.84 3.52
N PRO A 6 -12.12 29.92 2.83
CA PRO A 6 -12.59 28.68 3.45
C PRO A 6 -11.41 27.81 3.95
N PRO A 7 -11.67 26.81 4.80
CA PRO A 7 -10.65 25.83 5.20
C PRO A 7 -9.90 25.26 3.99
N THR A 8 -8.63 24.92 4.21
CA THR A 8 -7.77 24.38 3.16
C THR A 8 -8.42 23.17 2.46
N PRO A 9 -8.40 23.11 1.11
CA PRO A 9 -8.84 21.93 0.41
C PRO A 9 -7.79 20.80 0.48
N TYR A 10 -6.54 21.11 0.75
CA TYR A 10 -5.44 20.13 0.78
C TYR A 10 -5.46 19.31 2.05
N ARG A 11 -5.16 18.02 1.94
CA ARG A 11 -5.27 17.05 3.04
C ARG A 11 -3.99 16.22 3.17
N PRO A 12 -2.88 16.80 3.67
CA PRO A 12 -1.66 16.04 3.90
C PRO A 12 -1.85 15.04 5.05
N GLY A 13 -2.12 13.78 4.73
CA GLY A 13 -2.34 12.72 5.71
C GLY A 13 -2.17 11.33 5.11
N ASN A 14 -2.10 10.31 5.96
CA ASN A 14 -1.96 8.93 5.51
C ASN A 14 -3.33 8.38 5.09
N GLY A 15 -3.45 7.91 3.85
CA GLY A 15 -4.68 7.29 3.35
C GLY A 15 -5.89 8.23 3.24
N ILE A 16 -5.70 9.53 3.48
CA ILE A 16 -6.76 10.52 3.35
C ILE A 16 -6.96 10.86 1.88
N ASP A 17 -8.23 10.84 1.47
CA ASP A 17 -8.65 11.11 0.11
C ASP A 17 -8.36 12.58 -0.28
N PRO A 18 -7.48 12.82 -1.27
CA PRO A 18 -7.15 14.16 -1.69
C PRO A 18 -8.30 14.79 -2.47
N PRO A 19 -8.36 16.12 -2.57
CA PRO A 19 -9.38 16.83 -3.34
C PRO A 19 -9.29 16.59 -4.86
N TYR A 20 -8.14 16.10 -5.31
CA TYR A 20 -7.86 15.72 -6.69
C TYR A 20 -7.04 14.43 -6.72
N LEU A 21 -7.58 13.40 -7.34
CA LEU A 21 -6.92 12.11 -7.52
C LEU A 21 -6.38 12.02 -8.96
N GLY A 22 -5.27 12.68 -9.20
CA GLY A 22 -4.65 12.71 -10.53
C GLY A 22 -4.08 11.37 -10.96
N ASP A 23 -4.12 11.10 -12.28
CA ASP A 23 -3.42 9.99 -12.95
C ASP A 23 -3.76 8.59 -12.38
N ARG A 24 -5.03 8.39 -11.93
CA ARG A 24 -5.48 7.11 -11.32
C ARG A 24 -6.81 6.59 -11.90
N GLU A 25 -7.44 7.31 -12.83
CA GLU A 25 -8.75 6.95 -13.37
C GLU A 25 -8.68 5.64 -14.17
N GLU A 26 -7.61 5.41 -14.92
CA GLU A 26 -7.40 4.17 -15.69
C GLU A 26 -7.39 2.94 -14.77
N GLN A 27 -6.71 3.04 -13.63
CA GLN A 27 -6.62 1.96 -12.65
C GLN A 27 -7.97 1.67 -11.99
N ILE A 28 -8.74 2.72 -11.70
CA ILE A 28 -10.09 2.60 -11.12
C ILE A 28 -11.03 1.96 -12.14
N GLU A 29 -11.00 2.41 -13.41
CA GLU A 29 -11.87 1.87 -14.45
C GLU A 29 -11.54 0.40 -14.77
N ALA A 30 -10.27 0.02 -14.74
CA ALA A 30 -9.87 -1.38 -14.86
C ALA A 30 -10.52 -2.24 -13.77
N VAL A 31 -10.50 -1.79 -12.52
CA VAL A 31 -11.13 -2.50 -11.39
C VAL A 31 -12.64 -2.54 -11.53
N ARG A 32 -13.29 -1.45 -11.95
CA ARG A 32 -14.72 -1.46 -12.30
C ARG A 32 -15.06 -2.53 -13.32
N GLY A 33 -14.21 -2.67 -14.35
CA GLY A 33 -14.33 -3.74 -15.34
C GLY A 33 -14.26 -5.14 -14.74
N PHE A 34 -13.32 -5.39 -13.83
CA PHE A 34 -13.19 -6.69 -13.16
C PHE A 34 -14.40 -7.00 -12.25
N LEU A 35 -14.88 -6.02 -11.50
CA LEU A 35 -16.03 -6.16 -10.60
C LEU A 35 -17.37 -6.38 -11.34
N LYS A 36 -17.48 -5.96 -12.59
CA LYS A 36 -18.67 -6.19 -13.45
C LYS A 36 -18.77 -7.65 -13.89
N ASN A 37 -17.69 -8.44 -13.83
CA ASN A 37 -17.68 -9.85 -14.23
C ASN A 37 -17.35 -10.78 -13.04
N PRO A 38 -18.32 -11.08 -12.15
CA PRO A 38 -18.06 -11.88 -10.94
C PRO A 38 -17.63 -13.33 -11.24
N LYS A 39 -17.91 -13.88 -12.42
CA LYS A 39 -17.51 -15.23 -12.80
C LYS A 39 -16.04 -15.33 -13.19
N HIS A 40 -15.42 -14.22 -13.57
CA HIS A 40 -14.00 -14.17 -13.95
C HIS A 40 -13.33 -12.96 -13.27
N PRO A 41 -13.33 -12.91 -11.93
CA PRO A 41 -12.70 -11.81 -11.21
C PRO A 41 -11.18 -11.84 -11.44
N ARG A 42 -10.56 -10.66 -11.41
CA ARG A 42 -9.13 -10.54 -11.58
C ARG A 42 -8.53 -9.89 -10.35
N ASN A 43 -7.50 -10.51 -9.77
CA ASN A 43 -6.81 -9.95 -8.61
C ASN A 43 -6.02 -8.71 -9.00
N VAL A 44 -5.87 -7.78 -8.06
CA VAL A 44 -5.16 -6.51 -8.25
C VAL A 44 -3.99 -6.44 -7.27
N LEU A 45 -2.83 -6.04 -7.78
CA LEU A 45 -1.66 -5.72 -6.97
C LEU A 45 -1.26 -4.27 -7.23
N ILE A 46 -1.34 -3.44 -6.19
CA ILE A 46 -0.86 -2.07 -6.22
C ILE A 46 0.52 -2.03 -5.59
N THR A 47 1.52 -1.60 -6.33
CA THR A 47 2.88 -1.43 -5.83
C THR A 47 3.42 -0.03 -6.11
N GLY A 48 4.43 0.38 -5.38
CA GLY A 48 5.07 1.69 -5.53
C GLY A 48 5.69 2.18 -4.24
N LEU A 49 6.42 3.28 -4.30
CA LEU A 49 7.13 3.85 -3.17
C LEU A 49 6.14 4.40 -2.10
N ARG A 50 6.64 4.68 -0.90
CA ARG A 50 5.82 5.28 0.16
C ARG A 50 5.38 6.68 -0.25
N GLY A 51 4.12 7.05 0.02
CA GLY A 51 3.58 8.39 -0.22
C GLY A 51 3.11 8.70 -1.64
N VAL A 52 3.18 7.73 -2.58
CA VAL A 52 2.69 7.90 -3.97
C VAL A 52 1.17 7.74 -4.12
N GLY A 53 0.43 7.57 -3.01
CA GLY A 53 -1.04 7.48 -3.04
C GLY A 53 -1.60 6.06 -3.15
N LYS A 54 -0.83 5.00 -2.87
CA LYS A 54 -1.30 3.60 -2.96
C LYS A 54 -2.54 3.32 -2.12
N THR A 55 -2.49 3.65 -0.83
CA THR A 55 -3.62 3.45 0.11
C THR A 55 -4.86 4.23 -0.32
N VAL A 56 -4.67 5.44 -0.86
CA VAL A 56 -5.77 6.26 -1.39
C VAL A 56 -6.44 5.56 -2.58
N LEU A 57 -5.64 5.08 -3.54
CA LEU A 57 -6.18 4.33 -4.68
C LEU A 57 -6.88 3.05 -4.22
N LEU A 58 -6.29 2.32 -3.28
CA LEU A 58 -6.87 1.10 -2.72
C LEU A 58 -8.22 1.38 -2.02
N ASN A 59 -8.34 2.51 -1.30
CA ASN A 59 -9.59 2.94 -0.67
C ASN A 59 -10.66 3.27 -1.72
N ARG A 60 -10.29 3.93 -2.84
CA ARG A 60 -11.20 4.18 -3.94
C ARG A 60 -11.70 2.89 -4.60
N MET A 61 -10.78 1.94 -4.85
CA MET A 61 -11.14 0.62 -5.40
C MET A 61 -12.05 -0.16 -4.44
N GLN A 62 -11.85 -0.04 -3.13
CA GLN A 62 -12.76 -0.59 -2.12
C GLN A 62 -14.17 -0.01 -2.27
N GLY A 63 -14.29 1.33 -2.36
CA GLY A 63 -15.57 2.00 -2.56
C GLY A 63 -16.30 1.55 -3.84
N GLU A 64 -15.57 1.32 -4.93
CA GLU A 64 -16.12 0.75 -6.16
C GLU A 64 -16.65 -0.68 -5.97
N ALA A 65 -15.92 -1.51 -5.21
CA ALA A 65 -16.33 -2.88 -4.92
C ALA A 65 -17.59 -2.91 -4.02
N GLU A 66 -17.60 -2.11 -2.95
CA GLU A 66 -18.75 -2.01 -2.04
C GLU A 66 -20.00 -1.48 -2.75
N SER A 67 -19.87 -0.41 -3.54
CA SER A 67 -20.93 0.14 -4.36
C SER A 67 -21.40 -0.85 -5.44
N GLY A 68 -20.50 -1.68 -5.92
CA GLY A 68 -20.76 -2.77 -6.85
C GLY A 68 -21.49 -3.97 -6.23
N GLY A 69 -21.73 -3.98 -4.92
CA GLY A 69 -22.41 -5.07 -4.21
C GLY A 69 -21.49 -6.23 -3.79
N TRP A 70 -20.19 -5.98 -3.66
CA TRP A 70 -19.23 -6.96 -3.14
C TRP A 70 -19.06 -6.83 -1.63
N ILE A 71 -18.83 -7.94 -0.94
CA ILE A 71 -18.34 -7.93 0.43
C ILE A 71 -16.86 -7.60 0.36
N VAL A 72 -16.44 -6.53 1.05
CA VAL A 72 -15.03 -6.20 1.17
C VAL A 72 -14.57 -6.39 2.61
N ILE A 73 -13.55 -7.18 2.82
CA ILE A 73 -12.87 -7.35 4.10
C ILE A 73 -11.49 -6.72 3.98
N ASP A 74 -11.28 -5.67 4.73
CA ASP A 74 -10.06 -4.87 4.72
C ASP A 74 -9.13 -5.20 5.89
N ARG A 75 -7.82 -5.14 5.63
CA ARG A 75 -6.77 -5.26 6.65
C ARG A 75 -5.52 -4.49 6.20
N GLU A 76 -4.88 -3.85 7.16
CA GLU A 76 -3.50 -3.36 7.05
C GLU A 76 -2.60 -4.32 7.82
N PHE A 77 -1.57 -4.85 7.16
CA PHE A 77 -0.59 -5.75 7.77
C PHE A 77 0.56 -4.96 8.41
N SER A 78 1.11 -5.51 9.49
CA SER A 78 2.25 -4.96 10.22
C SER A 78 3.37 -5.99 10.35
N GLU A 79 4.56 -5.59 10.81
CA GLU A 79 5.67 -6.53 11.02
C GLU A 79 5.34 -7.66 12.01
N SER A 80 4.37 -7.46 12.92
CA SER A 80 3.88 -8.51 13.81
C SER A 80 3.11 -9.61 13.06
N ASP A 81 2.54 -9.29 11.91
CA ASP A 81 1.80 -10.22 11.06
C ASP A 81 2.72 -10.99 10.08
N ALA A 82 4.02 -10.61 10.03
CA ALA A 82 4.99 -11.29 9.18
C ALA A 82 5.31 -12.73 9.62
N GLU A 83 4.97 -13.09 10.85
CA GLU A 83 5.12 -14.46 11.34
C GLU A 83 3.98 -15.35 10.80
N PRO A 84 4.30 -16.60 10.35
CA PRO A 84 3.35 -17.49 9.68
C PRO A 84 2.02 -17.70 10.41
N HIS A 85 2.10 -17.93 11.72
CA HIS A 85 0.89 -18.14 12.54
C HIS A 85 0.06 -16.88 12.68
N ALA A 86 0.70 -15.71 12.82
CA ALA A 86 0.00 -14.43 12.90
C ALA A 86 -0.71 -14.14 11.57
N PHE A 87 -0.04 -14.39 10.45
CA PHE A 87 -0.63 -14.24 9.12
C PHE A 87 -1.81 -15.20 8.91
N ALA A 88 -1.65 -16.50 9.20
CA ALA A 88 -2.74 -17.47 9.08
C ALA A 88 -3.95 -17.08 9.93
N ASN A 89 -3.73 -16.70 11.19
CA ASN A 89 -4.80 -16.23 12.09
C ASN A 89 -5.48 -14.96 11.58
N ALA A 90 -4.72 -14.03 10.99
CA ALA A 90 -5.25 -12.82 10.39
C ALA A 90 -6.20 -13.16 9.23
N VAL A 91 -5.78 -14.04 8.30
CA VAL A 91 -6.60 -14.48 7.17
C VAL A 91 -7.86 -15.21 7.65
N LEU A 92 -7.74 -16.15 8.58
CA LEU A 92 -8.90 -16.86 9.15
C LEU A 92 -9.89 -15.91 9.88
N THR A 93 -9.36 -14.91 10.56
CA THR A 93 -10.19 -13.85 11.18
C THR A 93 -10.96 -13.08 10.10
N ASP A 94 -10.34 -12.79 8.96
CA ASP A 94 -10.99 -12.07 7.86
C ASP A 94 -12.05 -12.93 7.17
N VAL A 95 -11.79 -14.23 7.01
CA VAL A 95 -12.78 -15.21 6.54
C VAL A 95 -14.01 -15.24 7.50
N ASN A 96 -13.78 -15.23 8.82
CA ASN A 96 -14.85 -15.11 9.81
C ASN A 96 -15.62 -13.78 9.71
N ARG A 97 -14.93 -12.66 9.46
CA ARG A 97 -15.59 -11.35 9.24
C ARG A 97 -16.52 -11.39 8.01
N ALA A 98 -16.10 -12.07 6.94
CA ALA A 98 -16.94 -12.25 5.73
C ALA A 98 -18.20 -13.04 6.07
N LEU A 99 -18.09 -14.15 6.79
CA LEU A 99 -19.24 -14.95 7.24
C LEU A 99 -20.20 -14.15 8.13
N ARG A 100 -19.68 -13.36 9.06
CA ARG A 100 -20.51 -12.47 9.89
C ARG A 100 -21.28 -11.44 9.06
N ARG A 101 -20.65 -10.85 8.04
CA ARG A 101 -21.37 -9.94 7.11
C ARG A 101 -22.47 -10.68 6.34
N LEU A 102 -22.20 -11.89 5.87
CA LEU A 102 -23.20 -12.73 5.21
C LEU A 102 -24.36 -13.10 6.15
N SER A 103 -24.09 -13.33 7.45
CA SER A 103 -25.13 -13.67 8.43
C SER A 103 -26.15 -12.55 8.67
N LEU A 104 -25.84 -11.32 8.28
CA LEU A 104 -26.75 -10.18 8.32
C LEU A 104 -27.69 -10.13 7.10
N SER A 105 -27.42 -10.91 6.04
CA SER A 105 -28.26 -10.99 4.86
C SER A 105 -29.60 -11.65 5.19
N THR A 106 -30.69 -10.91 5.04
CA THR A 106 -32.06 -11.42 5.21
C THR A 106 -32.37 -12.51 4.19
N ARG A 107 -31.94 -12.30 2.93
CA ARG A 107 -32.14 -13.24 1.82
C ARG A 107 -31.50 -14.61 2.08
N LEU A 108 -30.34 -14.59 2.74
CA LEU A 108 -29.59 -15.82 3.05
C LEU A 108 -30.23 -16.60 4.19
N ARG A 109 -30.73 -15.90 5.23
CA ARG A 109 -31.41 -16.55 6.35
C ARG A 109 -32.61 -17.36 5.91
N ASP A 110 -33.39 -16.83 4.98
CA ASP A 110 -34.61 -17.47 4.50
C ASP A 110 -34.34 -18.67 3.57
N LYS A 111 -33.23 -18.64 2.81
CA LYS A 111 -32.99 -19.62 1.72
C LYS A 111 -31.83 -20.58 1.99
N ALA A 112 -30.89 -20.28 2.83
CA ALA A 112 -29.66 -21.04 3.03
C ALA A 112 -29.10 -20.99 4.46
N GLY A 113 -29.93 -20.78 5.47
CA GLY A 113 -29.50 -20.65 6.87
C GLY A 113 -28.68 -21.84 7.38
N HIS A 114 -29.01 -23.07 6.96
CA HIS A 114 -28.25 -24.25 7.34
C HIS A 114 -26.82 -24.24 6.76
N MET A 115 -26.64 -23.85 5.48
CA MET A 115 -25.32 -23.76 4.86
C MET A 115 -24.46 -22.67 5.54
N LEU A 116 -25.08 -21.56 5.90
CA LEU A 116 -24.40 -20.49 6.62
C LEU A 116 -23.91 -20.97 8.00
N GLN A 117 -24.74 -21.70 8.74
CA GLN A 117 -24.36 -22.24 10.04
C GLN A 117 -23.22 -23.25 9.91
N THR A 118 -23.28 -24.16 8.93
CA THR A 118 -22.18 -25.10 8.63
C THR A 118 -20.87 -24.38 8.32
N ALA A 119 -20.90 -23.30 7.53
CA ALA A 119 -19.71 -22.52 7.20
C ALA A 119 -19.15 -21.78 8.44
N ILE A 120 -20.01 -21.25 9.31
CA ILE A 120 -19.61 -20.60 10.57
C ILE A 120 -18.92 -21.62 11.50
N ASP A 121 -19.52 -22.80 11.67
CA ASP A 121 -19.00 -23.85 12.55
C ASP A 121 -17.65 -24.37 12.04
N MET A 122 -17.50 -24.57 10.72
CA MET A 122 -16.27 -25.00 10.09
C MET A 122 -15.15 -23.96 10.30
N VAL A 123 -15.37 -22.70 9.96
CA VAL A 123 -14.35 -21.64 10.10
C VAL A 123 -14.04 -21.36 11.58
N GLY A 124 -15.03 -21.50 12.47
CA GLY A 124 -14.85 -21.45 13.92
C GLY A 124 -13.89 -22.53 14.41
N ALA A 125 -14.09 -23.78 13.99
CA ALA A 125 -13.21 -24.91 14.31
C ALA A 125 -11.78 -24.70 13.78
N LEU A 126 -11.62 -24.16 12.56
CA LEU A 126 -10.31 -23.84 11.98
C LEU A 126 -9.59 -22.77 12.81
N THR A 127 -10.30 -21.72 13.21
CA THR A 127 -9.72 -20.62 14.00
C THR A 127 -9.21 -21.12 15.35
N VAL A 128 -9.95 -22.02 16.02
CA VAL A 128 -9.54 -22.65 17.28
C VAL A 128 -8.34 -23.55 17.04
N SER A 129 -8.39 -24.42 16.06
CA SER A 129 -7.31 -25.37 15.74
C SER A 129 -5.99 -24.66 15.45
N TYR A 130 -6.00 -23.56 14.68
CA TYR A 130 -4.80 -22.78 14.39
C TYR A 130 -4.38 -21.87 15.55
N GLY A 131 -5.30 -21.42 16.40
CA GLY A 131 -5.02 -20.69 17.63
C GLY A 131 -4.30 -21.52 18.70
N GLU A 132 -4.73 -22.77 18.89
CA GLU A 132 -4.12 -23.73 19.83
C GLU A 132 -2.77 -24.26 19.36
N PHE A 133 -2.50 -24.23 18.06
CA PHE A 133 -1.24 -24.66 17.46
C PHE A 133 -0.02 -23.86 17.96
N LYS A 134 -0.25 -22.67 18.50
CA LYS A 134 0.77 -21.82 19.14
C LYS A 134 1.39 -22.47 20.38
N VAL A 135 0.72 -23.45 20.98
CA VAL A 135 1.10 -24.01 22.29
C VAL A 135 1.83 -25.36 22.19
N SER A 136 1.75 -26.10 21.08
CA SER A 136 2.13 -27.54 21.10
C SER A 136 3.12 -28.04 20.05
N VAL A 137 3.73 -27.21 19.16
CA VAL A 137 4.47 -27.77 18.02
C VAL A 137 5.96 -27.42 17.98
N ASP A 138 6.73 -28.40 18.41
CA ASP A 138 8.21 -28.40 18.40
C ASP A 138 8.84 -29.28 17.29
N THR A 139 8.09 -29.79 16.31
CA THR A 139 8.66 -30.64 15.26
C THR A 139 8.30 -30.15 13.84
N LYS A 140 9.34 -29.97 12.99
CA LYS A 140 9.24 -29.57 11.57
C LYS A 140 8.23 -30.41 10.75
N ARG A 141 8.05 -31.70 11.06
CA ARG A 141 7.15 -32.61 10.35
C ARG A 141 5.69 -32.28 10.60
N ARG A 142 5.29 -32.03 11.85
CA ARG A 142 3.91 -31.66 12.20
C ARG A 142 3.54 -30.29 11.64
N ARG A 143 4.51 -29.39 11.57
CA ARG A 143 4.32 -28.05 10.97
C ARG A 143 3.98 -28.14 9.47
N GLY A 144 4.67 -28.99 8.71
CA GLY A 144 4.39 -29.18 7.28
C GLY A 144 3.01 -29.80 6.99
N GLU A 145 2.54 -30.72 7.83
CA GLU A 145 1.20 -31.32 7.73
C GLU A 145 0.10 -30.31 8.05
N ALA A 146 0.28 -29.48 9.07
CA ALA A 146 -0.67 -28.44 9.44
C ALA A 146 -0.81 -27.37 8.34
N LEU A 147 0.29 -26.98 7.72
CA LEU A 147 0.28 -25.98 6.64
C LEU A 147 -0.35 -26.49 5.34
N ARG A 148 -0.24 -27.79 5.04
CA ARG A 148 -0.98 -28.42 3.93
C ARG A 148 -2.47 -28.43 4.20
N ARG A 149 -2.88 -28.68 5.44
CA ARG A 149 -4.28 -28.56 5.86
C ARG A 149 -4.79 -27.14 5.70
N LEU A 150 -3.99 -26.13 5.98
CA LEU A 150 -4.39 -24.73 5.82
C LEU A 150 -4.80 -24.39 4.39
N ASP A 151 -4.11 -24.89 3.36
CA ASP A 151 -4.47 -24.70 1.95
C ASP A 151 -5.86 -25.29 1.66
N ASP A 152 -6.07 -26.56 2.04
CA ASP A 152 -7.35 -27.24 1.82
C ASP A 152 -8.49 -26.59 2.60
N ASP A 153 -8.26 -26.26 3.87
CA ASP A 153 -9.23 -25.61 4.77
C ASP A 153 -9.61 -24.21 4.29
N LEU A 154 -8.63 -23.40 3.85
CA LEU A 154 -8.90 -22.07 3.28
C LEU A 154 -9.66 -22.17 1.96
N ARG A 155 -9.30 -23.13 1.11
CA ARG A 155 -10.01 -23.35 -0.16
C ARG A 155 -11.47 -23.70 0.09
N GLU A 156 -11.74 -24.63 1.00
CA GLU A 156 -13.10 -25.02 1.36
C GLU A 156 -13.90 -23.86 1.94
N ALA A 157 -13.32 -23.13 2.91
CA ALA A 157 -13.97 -21.99 3.54
C ALA A 157 -14.30 -20.87 2.54
N LEU A 158 -13.35 -20.50 1.68
CA LEU A 158 -13.53 -19.47 0.67
C LEU A 158 -14.54 -19.89 -0.42
N THR A 159 -14.54 -21.18 -0.80
CA THR A 159 -15.55 -21.74 -1.72
C THR A 159 -16.95 -21.55 -1.14
N HIS A 160 -17.19 -22.00 0.10
CA HIS A 160 -18.48 -21.85 0.76
C HIS A 160 -18.94 -20.39 0.87
N ILE A 161 -18.02 -19.48 1.23
CA ILE A 161 -18.33 -18.05 1.31
C ILE A 161 -18.78 -17.52 -0.06
N CYS A 162 -18.06 -17.84 -1.12
CA CYS A 162 -18.41 -17.39 -2.47
C CYS A 162 -19.75 -17.98 -2.96
N GLU A 163 -20.02 -19.24 -2.65
CA GLU A 163 -21.33 -19.85 -2.92
C GLU A 163 -22.46 -19.19 -2.15
N LEU A 164 -22.22 -18.81 -0.88
CA LEU A 164 -23.18 -18.06 -0.06
C LEU A 164 -23.38 -16.65 -0.61
N CYS A 165 -22.33 -15.96 -1.10
CA CYS A 165 -22.49 -14.69 -1.80
C CYS A 165 -23.45 -14.81 -2.99
N LEU A 166 -23.30 -15.85 -3.82
CA LEU A 166 -24.19 -16.04 -4.98
C LEU A 166 -25.65 -16.33 -4.62
N ARG A 167 -25.91 -16.76 -3.37
CA ARG A 167 -27.28 -17.00 -2.84
C ARG A 167 -27.85 -15.81 -2.06
N SER A 168 -27.04 -14.80 -1.81
CA SER A 168 -27.39 -13.57 -1.10
C SER A 168 -27.64 -12.40 -2.06
N GLU A 169 -27.67 -11.19 -1.55
CA GLU A 169 -27.65 -9.95 -2.34
C GLU A 169 -26.26 -9.56 -2.83
N TYR A 170 -25.20 -10.21 -2.33
CA TYR A 170 -23.83 -9.88 -2.67
C TYR A 170 -23.37 -10.58 -3.94
N LYS A 171 -22.50 -9.92 -4.68
CA LYS A 171 -21.91 -10.47 -5.91
C LYS A 171 -20.70 -11.35 -5.69
N GLY A 172 -19.99 -11.16 -4.57
CA GLY A 172 -18.77 -11.91 -4.26
C GLY A 172 -18.01 -11.33 -3.08
N LEU A 173 -16.81 -11.87 -2.87
CA LEU A 173 -15.88 -11.51 -1.80
C LEU A 173 -14.63 -10.83 -2.34
N VAL A 174 -14.25 -9.71 -1.74
CA VAL A 174 -12.94 -9.07 -1.90
C VAL A 174 -12.19 -9.12 -0.58
N LEU A 175 -11.00 -9.69 -0.57
CA LEU A 175 -10.02 -9.50 0.50
C LEU A 175 -9.07 -8.39 0.09
N ARG A 176 -9.12 -7.27 0.82
CA ARG A 176 -8.36 -6.06 0.55
C ARG A 176 -7.27 -5.90 1.59
N TYR A 177 -6.00 -6.03 1.19
CA TYR A 177 -4.86 -6.06 2.09
C TYR A 177 -3.86 -4.96 1.75
N ASP A 178 -3.61 -4.08 2.72
CA ASP A 178 -2.59 -3.03 2.63
C ASP A 178 -1.31 -3.42 3.38
N GLU A 179 -0.19 -2.74 3.08
CA GLU A 179 1.16 -3.00 3.60
C GLU A 179 1.59 -4.48 3.44
N PHE A 180 1.07 -5.15 2.41
CA PHE A 180 1.23 -6.60 2.20
C PHE A 180 2.69 -7.04 1.94
N HIS A 181 3.59 -6.11 1.69
CA HIS A 181 5.01 -6.38 1.51
C HIS A 181 5.71 -6.92 2.78
N VAL A 182 5.09 -6.77 3.95
CA VAL A 182 5.62 -7.34 5.21
C VAL A 182 5.43 -8.85 5.25
N VAL A 183 4.45 -9.39 4.53
CA VAL A 183 4.18 -10.82 4.43
C VAL A 183 5.21 -11.47 3.50
N ARG A 184 5.98 -12.40 4.05
CA ARG A 184 7.04 -13.11 3.32
C ARG A 184 6.95 -14.58 3.62
N GLU A 185 7.12 -15.41 2.60
CA GLU A 185 7.26 -16.84 2.81
C GLU A 185 8.67 -17.17 3.29
N LYS A 186 8.78 -17.78 4.46
CA LYS A 186 10.03 -18.31 5.00
C LYS A 186 10.18 -19.76 4.56
N THR A 187 11.41 -20.26 4.47
CA THR A 187 11.69 -21.65 4.11
C THR A 187 10.94 -22.62 5.02
N GLY A 188 10.09 -23.45 4.45
CA GLY A 188 9.24 -24.41 5.16
C GLY A 188 7.95 -23.83 5.75
N ASP A 189 7.60 -22.62 5.36
CA ASP A 189 6.35 -21.96 5.69
C ASP A 189 5.55 -21.74 4.41
N LEU A 190 4.34 -22.29 4.34
CA LEU A 190 3.49 -22.27 3.15
C LEU A 190 2.24 -21.42 3.31
N THR A 191 2.20 -20.49 4.28
CA THR A 191 0.98 -19.74 4.59
C THR A 191 0.59 -18.74 3.49
N LEU A 192 1.55 -18.02 2.91
CA LEU A 192 1.29 -17.17 1.75
C LEU A 192 0.92 -18.00 0.53
N SER A 193 1.65 -19.08 0.29
CA SER A 193 1.34 -20.07 -0.76
C SER A 193 -0.07 -20.64 -0.62
N ALA A 194 -0.54 -20.92 0.61
CA ALA A 194 -1.87 -21.44 0.87
C ALA A 194 -2.96 -20.42 0.48
N LEU A 195 -2.81 -19.15 0.85
CA LEU A 195 -3.76 -18.10 0.45
C LEU A 195 -3.84 -17.95 -1.08
N LEU A 196 -2.69 -17.91 -1.77
CA LEU A 196 -2.65 -17.79 -3.23
C LEU A 196 -3.25 -19.01 -3.92
N SER A 197 -2.93 -20.22 -3.42
CA SER A 197 -3.42 -21.49 -3.95
C SER A 197 -4.93 -21.61 -3.77
N ALA A 198 -5.44 -21.36 -2.57
CA ALA A 198 -6.87 -21.38 -2.26
C ALA A 198 -7.64 -20.37 -3.13
N THR A 199 -7.14 -19.13 -3.24
CA THR A 199 -7.76 -18.11 -4.10
C THR A 199 -7.79 -18.54 -5.56
N SER A 200 -6.68 -19.06 -6.08
CA SER A 200 -6.61 -19.55 -7.47
C SER A 200 -7.59 -20.68 -7.72
N ALA A 201 -7.70 -21.63 -6.81
CA ALA A 201 -8.63 -22.76 -6.94
C ALA A 201 -10.10 -22.29 -6.95
N VAL A 202 -10.47 -21.37 -6.04
CA VAL A 202 -11.82 -20.77 -6.01
C VAL A 202 -12.15 -20.07 -7.33
N GLN A 203 -11.21 -19.29 -7.88
CA GLN A 203 -11.38 -18.60 -9.15
C GLN A 203 -11.46 -19.55 -10.36
N GLN A 204 -10.73 -20.67 -10.36
CA GLN A 204 -10.82 -21.70 -11.39
C GLN A 204 -12.21 -22.34 -11.47
N HIS A 205 -12.94 -22.38 -10.36
CA HIS A 205 -14.35 -22.79 -10.31
C HIS A 205 -15.34 -21.67 -10.67
N SER A 206 -14.85 -20.55 -11.23
CA SER A 206 -15.67 -19.36 -11.59
C SER A 206 -16.46 -18.78 -10.41
N LEU A 207 -15.93 -18.92 -9.21
CA LEU A 207 -16.52 -18.35 -8.00
C LEU A 207 -16.01 -16.92 -7.78
N PRO A 208 -16.87 -16.02 -7.30
CA PRO A 208 -16.61 -14.58 -7.24
C PRO A 208 -15.72 -14.18 -6.05
N MET A 209 -14.44 -14.37 -6.19
CA MET A 209 -13.43 -13.97 -5.22
C MET A 209 -12.36 -13.11 -5.86
N MET A 210 -11.93 -12.04 -5.18
CA MET A 210 -10.85 -11.16 -5.61
C MET A 210 -9.92 -10.84 -4.44
N LEU A 211 -8.60 -10.86 -4.71
CA LEU A 211 -7.60 -10.24 -3.85
C LEU A 211 -7.25 -8.86 -4.38
N MET A 212 -7.27 -7.85 -3.51
CA MET A 212 -6.72 -6.52 -3.75
C MET A 212 -5.55 -6.33 -2.78
N LEU A 213 -4.34 -6.47 -3.28
CA LEU A 213 -3.11 -6.36 -2.48
C LEU A 213 -2.43 -5.02 -2.75
N CYS A 214 -1.86 -4.43 -1.71
CA CYS A 214 -1.11 -3.20 -1.80
C CYS A 214 0.17 -3.28 -0.96
N GLY A 215 1.29 -2.79 -1.50
CA GLY A 215 2.54 -2.80 -0.76
C GLY A 215 3.70 -2.07 -1.44
N LEU A 216 4.85 -2.06 -0.78
CA LEU A 216 6.10 -1.59 -1.37
C LEU A 216 6.61 -2.56 -2.45
N PRO A 217 7.51 -2.14 -3.35
CA PRO A 217 8.00 -2.98 -4.46
C PRO A 217 8.44 -4.39 -4.10
N PRO A 218 9.04 -4.68 -2.92
CA PRO A 218 9.36 -6.06 -2.54
C PRO A 218 8.18 -7.04 -2.49
N VAL A 219 6.93 -6.56 -2.49
CA VAL A 219 5.74 -7.41 -2.55
C VAL A 219 5.72 -8.30 -3.80
N VAL A 220 6.19 -7.78 -4.93
CA VAL A 220 6.25 -8.52 -6.20
C VAL A 220 7.16 -9.75 -6.06
N ASP A 221 8.38 -9.53 -5.51
CA ASP A 221 9.33 -10.62 -5.27
C ASP A 221 8.81 -11.64 -4.24
N ASN A 222 8.14 -11.17 -3.19
CA ASN A 222 7.56 -12.04 -2.17
C ASN A 222 6.51 -12.98 -2.77
N LEU A 223 5.62 -12.44 -3.62
CA LEU A 223 4.59 -13.22 -4.31
C LEU A 223 5.20 -14.22 -5.31
N SER A 224 6.16 -13.79 -6.13
CA SER A 224 6.82 -14.62 -7.13
C SER A 224 7.61 -15.78 -6.51
N ARG A 225 8.24 -15.56 -5.35
CA ARG A 225 8.93 -16.62 -4.59
C ARG A 225 7.97 -17.62 -3.97
N SER A 226 6.78 -17.15 -3.57
CA SER A 226 5.77 -18.01 -2.99
C SER A 226 5.13 -18.94 -4.02
N LYS A 227 4.69 -18.39 -5.16
CA LYS A 227 4.11 -19.14 -6.28
C LYS A 227 4.57 -18.55 -7.62
N SER A 228 5.16 -19.40 -8.46
CA SER A 228 5.66 -18.99 -9.79
C SER A 228 4.58 -18.45 -10.74
N TYR A 229 3.31 -18.81 -10.53
CA TYR A 229 2.19 -18.31 -11.34
C TYR A 229 1.61 -16.97 -10.81
N SER A 230 2.10 -16.44 -9.69
CA SER A 230 1.58 -15.21 -9.09
C SER A 230 1.64 -14.01 -10.05
N GLU A 231 2.65 -13.94 -10.91
CA GLU A 231 2.77 -12.89 -11.94
C GLU A 231 1.55 -12.83 -12.89
N ARG A 232 0.94 -13.98 -13.17
CA ARG A 232 -0.26 -14.09 -14.01
C ARG A 232 -1.57 -13.95 -13.22
N MET A 233 -1.49 -14.10 -11.90
CA MET A 233 -2.64 -14.05 -11.01
C MET A 233 -3.11 -12.62 -10.76
N PHE A 234 -2.23 -11.64 -10.88
CA PHE A 234 -2.52 -10.25 -10.56
C PHE A 234 -2.42 -9.33 -11.78
N ALA A 235 -3.36 -8.38 -11.85
CA ALA A 235 -3.21 -7.17 -12.64
C ALA A 235 -2.38 -6.19 -11.80
N THR A 236 -1.09 -6.09 -12.09
CA THR A 236 -0.17 -5.26 -11.33
C THR A 236 -0.25 -3.81 -11.77
N GLN A 237 -0.43 -2.91 -10.81
CA GLN A 237 -0.49 -1.45 -10.96
C GLN A 237 0.72 -0.84 -10.24
N GLU A 238 1.69 -0.36 -10.98
CA GLU A 238 2.85 0.32 -10.40
C GLU A 238 2.58 1.82 -10.31
N LEU A 239 2.55 2.36 -9.09
CA LEU A 239 2.34 3.77 -8.83
C LEU A 239 3.67 4.49 -8.61
N GLY A 240 3.86 5.56 -9.38
CA GLY A 240 4.93 6.53 -9.18
C GLY A 240 4.41 7.89 -8.72
N ASN A 241 5.32 8.87 -8.77
CA ASN A 241 4.96 10.27 -8.63
C ASN A 241 3.98 10.69 -9.74
N LEU A 242 3.18 11.71 -9.47
CA LEU A 242 2.34 12.31 -10.49
C LEU A 242 3.24 12.90 -11.60
N ARG A 243 2.78 12.80 -12.82
CA ARG A 243 3.45 13.34 -14.00
C ARG A 243 2.72 14.56 -14.53
N PRO A 244 3.38 15.47 -15.24
CA PRO A 244 2.67 16.54 -15.94
C PRO A 244 1.64 15.97 -16.95
N PRO A 245 0.44 16.55 -17.01
CA PRO A 245 -0.03 17.76 -16.32
C PRO A 245 -0.63 17.50 -14.92
N GLU A 246 -0.76 16.25 -14.49
CA GLU A 246 -1.52 15.83 -13.31
C GLU A 246 -0.92 16.31 -11.97
N ASP A 247 0.41 16.43 -11.89
CA ASP A 247 1.12 16.99 -10.76
C ASP A 247 0.72 18.45 -10.49
N ARG A 248 0.64 19.26 -11.59
CA ARG A 248 0.20 20.65 -11.54
C ARG A 248 -1.28 20.75 -11.16
N ALA A 249 -2.12 19.93 -11.80
CA ALA A 249 -3.55 19.89 -11.52
C ALA A 249 -3.83 19.56 -10.06
N ALA A 250 -3.06 18.65 -9.46
CA ALA A 250 -3.19 18.27 -8.05
C ALA A 250 -2.93 19.45 -7.07
N LEU A 251 -2.13 20.44 -7.48
CA LEU A 251 -1.92 21.67 -6.73
C LEU A 251 -2.95 22.75 -7.09
N VAL A 252 -3.21 22.96 -8.37
CA VAL A 252 -3.95 24.13 -8.88
C VAL A 252 -5.45 23.95 -8.77
N ASP A 253 -6.02 22.81 -9.22
CA ASP A 253 -7.45 22.62 -9.34
C ASP A 253 -8.22 22.76 -8.02
N PRO A 254 -7.73 22.23 -6.88
CA PRO A 254 -8.39 22.43 -5.60
C PRO A 254 -8.52 23.89 -5.19
N ALA A 255 -7.50 24.70 -5.49
CA ALA A 255 -7.50 26.13 -5.19
C ALA A 255 -8.48 26.89 -6.10
N VAL A 256 -8.46 26.61 -7.40
CA VAL A 256 -9.31 27.26 -8.39
C VAL A 256 -10.80 27.01 -8.09
N ARG A 257 -11.16 25.79 -7.69
CA ARG A 257 -12.54 25.45 -7.28
C ARG A 257 -13.05 26.29 -6.10
N LEU A 258 -12.16 26.82 -5.29
CA LEU A 258 -12.47 27.66 -4.14
C LEU A 258 -12.14 29.16 -4.39
N GLY A 259 -11.90 29.55 -5.65
CA GLY A 259 -11.71 30.94 -6.07
C GLY A 259 -10.32 31.51 -5.82
N ARG A 260 -9.30 30.67 -5.54
CA ARG A 260 -7.91 31.12 -5.41
C ARG A 260 -7.02 30.56 -6.52
N ARG A 261 -5.92 31.23 -6.77
CA ARG A 261 -4.96 30.83 -7.81
C ARG A 261 -3.55 30.77 -7.26
N PHE A 262 -2.72 29.96 -7.89
CA PHE A 262 -1.28 30.02 -7.73
C PHE A 262 -0.68 30.77 -8.92
N ALA A 263 0.28 31.62 -8.70
CA ALA A 263 1.09 32.17 -9.77
C ALA A 263 1.93 31.05 -10.43
N ASP A 264 2.17 31.12 -11.73
CA ASP A 264 2.82 30.05 -12.49
C ASP A 264 4.23 29.74 -11.98
N ASP A 265 4.99 30.77 -11.59
CA ASP A 265 6.33 30.63 -10.99
C ASP A 265 6.30 29.88 -9.65
N VAL A 266 5.21 30.02 -8.87
CA VAL A 266 4.98 29.26 -7.63
C VAL A 266 4.72 27.79 -7.95
N VAL A 267 3.86 27.52 -8.94
CA VAL A 267 3.58 26.14 -9.38
C VAL A 267 4.86 25.47 -9.82
N ASP A 268 5.67 26.13 -10.66
CA ASP A 268 6.96 25.61 -11.13
C ASP A 268 7.91 25.29 -9.98
N ALA A 269 8.01 26.19 -9.00
CA ALA A 269 8.87 26.00 -7.85
C ALA A 269 8.39 24.84 -6.95
N VAL A 270 7.08 24.70 -6.73
CA VAL A 270 6.51 23.58 -5.96
C VAL A 270 6.73 22.27 -6.69
N MET A 271 6.57 22.22 -8.01
CA MET A 271 6.84 21.02 -8.80
C MET A 271 8.32 20.64 -8.77
N ALA A 272 9.22 21.63 -8.86
CA ALA A 272 10.66 21.40 -8.71
C ALA A 272 11.04 20.84 -7.32
N ASP A 273 10.44 21.36 -6.26
CA ASP A 273 10.68 20.89 -4.89
C ASP A 273 10.05 19.49 -4.66
N SER A 274 8.80 19.28 -5.07
CA SER A 274 8.05 18.04 -4.81
C SER A 274 8.42 16.89 -5.74
N GLY A 275 8.92 17.19 -6.95
CA GLY A 275 9.16 16.19 -7.98
C GLY A 275 7.90 15.38 -8.34
N GLY A 276 6.71 16.01 -8.27
CA GLY A 276 5.42 15.35 -8.47
C GLY A 276 5.01 14.39 -7.33
N TYR A 277 5.70 14.40 -6.19
CA TYR A 277 5.39 13.52 -5.07
C TYR A 277 4.07 13.92 -4.40
N PRO A 278 3.01 13.09 -4.45
CA PRO A 278 1.64 13.51 -4.08
C PRO A 278 1.53 14.08 -2.67
N PHE A 279 2.16 13.45 -1.70
CA PHE A 279 2.12 13.90 -0.31
C PHE A 279 2.74 15.31 -0.15
N PHE A 280 3.85 15.60 -0.87
CA PHE A 280 4.49 16.92 -0.78
C PHE A 280 3.63 18.00 -1.44
N ILE A 281 2.99 17.70 -2.56
CA ILE A 281 2.04 18.61 -3.21
C ILE A 281 0.95 19.02 -2.21
N GLN A 282 0.39 18.06 -1.45
CA GLN A 282 -0.61 18.35 -0.42
C GLN A 282 -0.03 19.21 0.73
N VAL A 283 1.20 18.94 1.18
CA VAL A 283 1.86 19.74 2.24
C VAL A 283 2.12 21.17 1.78
N TYR A 284 2.63 21.34 0.56
CA TYR A 284 2.86 22.69 -0.01
C TYR A 284 1.54 23.42 -0.21
N GLY A 285 0.53 22.76 -0.79
CA GLY A 285 -0.80 23.31 -1.00
C GLY A 285 -1.45 23.80 0.27
N ASP A 286 -1.44 22.97 1.32
CA ASP A 286 -2.00 23.30 2.63
C ASP A 286 -1.30 24.51 3.29
N ALA A 287 0.02 24.48 3.32
CA ALA A 287 0.81 25.55 3.95
C ALA A 287 0.67 26.89 3.21
N LEU A 288 0.68 26.87 1.87
CA LEU A 288 0.53 28.05 1.04
C LEU A 288 -0.90 28.61 1.11
N TRP A 289 -1.92 27.73 1.09
CA TRP A 289 -3.31 28.14 1.27
C TRP A 289 -3.54 28.83 2.61
N SER A 290 -3.10 28.19 3.68
CA SER A 290 -3.34 28.65 5.05
C SER A 290 -2.48 29.87 5.43
N GLY A 291 -1.30 30.00 4.83
CA GLY A 291 -0.34 31.04 5.16
C GLY A 291 -0.42 32.30 4.30
N SER A 292 -1.19 32.30 3.21
CA SER A 292 -1.33 33.44 2.30
C SER A 292 -2.70 34.09 2.45
N SER A 293 -2.79 35.41 2.23
CA SER A 293 -4.02 36.19 2.40
C SER A 293 -4.66 36.63 1.08
N GLY A 294 -3.89 36.73 -0.01
CA GLY A 294 -4.35 37.20 -1.32
C GLY A 294 -5.16 36.19 -2.09
N GLU A 295 -5.88 36.63 -3.11
CA GLU A 295 -6.57 35.78 -4.10
C GLU A 295 -5.54 34.96 -4.90
N THR A 296 -4.41 35.57 -5.25
CA THR A 296 -3.30 34.90 -5.89
C THR A 296 -2.20 34.61 -4.89
N ILE A 297 -1.80 33.36 -4.79
CA ILE A 297 -0.64 32.92 -4.00
C ILE A 297 0.61 33.19 -4.82
N THR A 298 1.54 33.99 -4.28
CA THR A 298 2.67 34.54 -5.01
C THR A 298 4.00 33.91 -4.60
N MET A 299 5.05 34.15 -5.38
CA MET A 299 6.42 33.73 -5.04
C MET A 299 6.91 34.33 -3.70
N LEU A 300 6.44 35.52 -3.33
CA LEU A 300 6.74 36.12 -2.02
C LEU A 300 6.16 35.27 -0.88
N ASP A 301 4.94 34.77 -1.05
CA ASP A 301 4.31 33.87 -0.07
C ASP A 301 5.11 32.56 0.04
N LEU A 302 5.50 31.96 -1.07
CA LEU A 302 6.32 30.74 -1.07
C LEU A 302 7.65 30.97 -0.36
N ARG A 303 8.39 32.04 -0.68
CA ARG A 303 9.67 32.37 -0.03
C ARG A 303 9.51 32.52 1.47
N ARG A 304 8.46 33.18 1.92
CA ARG A 304 8.15 33.41 3.34
C ARG A 304 7.79 32.11 4.07
N LEU A 305 7.04 31.22 3.43
CA LEU A 305 6.50 30.01 4.06
C LEU A 305 7.40 28.78 3.90
N ARG A 306 8.27 28.76 2.89
CA ARG A 306 9.15 27.61 2.58
C ARG A 306 9.97 27.10 3.77
N PRO A 307 10.58 27.97 4.63
CA PRO A 307 11.29 27.47 5.81
C PRO A 307 10.40 26.67 6.76
N ARG A 308 9.15 27.11 6.96
CA ARG A 308 8.16 26.41 7.79
C ARG A 308 7.71 25.10 7.15
N ILE A 309 7.50 25.08 5.83
CA ILE A 309 7.15 23.85 5.07
C ILE A 309 8.27 22.83 5.25
N LEU A 310 9.53 23.23 5.03
CA LEU A 310 10.68 22.36 5.20
C LEU A 310 10.81 21.84 6.64
N ALA A 311 10.63 22.69 7.63
CA ALA A 311 10.68 22.28 9.04
C ALA A 311 9.58 21.25 9.37
N THR A 312 8.38 21.39 8.80
CA THR A 312 7.28 20.44 8.96
C THR A 312 7.63 19.08 8.32
N LEU A 313 8.18 19.09 7.10
CA LEU A 313 8.65 17.87 6.43
C LEU A 313 9.81 17.21 7.19
N ASP A 314 10.75 18.02 7.69
CA ASP A 314 11.89 17.52 8.46
C ASP A 314 11.46 16.82 9.75
N ALA A 315 10.58 17.46 10.53
CA ALA A 315 10.13 16.95 11.82
C ALA A 315 9.21 15.72 11.69
N GLY A 316 8.27 15.77 10.78
CA GLY A 316 7.25 14.71 10.62
C GLY A 316 7.67 13.60 9.67
N PHE A 317 8.07 13.95 8.46
CA PHE A 317 8.26 12.99 7.39
C PHE A 317 9.68 12.42 7.30
N PHE A 318 10.70 13.26 7.27
CA PHE A 318 12.08 12.80 7.09
C PHE A 318 12.67 12.21 8.36
N ARG A 319 12.42 12.81 9.52
CA ARG A 319 12.95 12.32 10.79
C ARG A 319 12.43 10.91 11.12
N ALA A 320 11.16 10.64 10.88
CA ALA A 320 10.58 9.31 11.08
C ALA A 320 11.28 8.23 10.22
N ARG A 321 11.72 8.58 9.02
CA ARG A 321 12.51 7.70 8.15
C ARG A 321 13.96 7.55 8.65
N TYR A 322 14.57 8.65 9.03
CA TYR A 322 15.96 8.68 9.50
C TYR A 322 16.16 7.81 10.74
N VAL A 323 15.25 7.85 11.71
CA VAL A 323 15.39 7.06 12.95
C VAL A 323 15.24 5.56 12.74
N ARG A 324 14.59 5.13 11.67
CA ARG A 324 14.47 3.70 11.30
C ARG A 324 15.77 3.12 10.75
N ALA A 325 16.68 3.97 10.29
CA ALA A 325 17.98 3.54 9.80
C ALA A 325 18.97 3.37 10.96
N SER A 326 19.74 2.28 10.93
CA SER A 326 20.87 2.06 11.85
C SER A 326 21.97 3.12 11.62
N PRO A 327 22.89 3.30 12.57
CA PRO A 327 24.02 4.23 12.36
C PRO A 327 24.80 3.95 11.08
N HIS A 328 25.07 2.68 10.78
CA HIS A 328 25.78 2.29 9.57
C HIS A 328 25.00 2.62 8.27
N GLU A 329 23.68 2.39 8.28
CA GLU A 329 22.80 2.73 7.18
C GLU A 329 22.72 4.26 6.97
N ARG A 330 22.70 5.04 8.06
CA ARG A 330 22.71 6.51 8.00
C ARG A 330 23.98 7.05 7.36
N MET A 331 25.13 6.44 7.66
CA MET A 331 26.40 6.81 6.99
C MET A 331 26.29 6.60 5.48
N LEU A 332 25.83 5.44 5.03
CA LEU A 332 25.69 5.15 3.61
C LEU A 332 24.66 6.07 2.93
N MET A 333 23.53 6.39 3.59
CA MET A 333 22.57 7.37 3.07
C MET A 333 23.19 8.75 2.91
N ARG A 334 24.05 9.18 3.82
CA ARG A 334 24.78 10.46 3.69
C ARG A 334 25.77 10.44 2.53
N ASP A 335 26.43 9.30 2.29
CA ASP A 335 27.31 9.16 1.13
C ASP A 335 26.53 9.28 -0.17
N ILE A 336 25.33 8.71 -0.26
CA ILE A 336 24.41 8.92 -1.39
C ILE A 336 24.05 10.41 -1.51
N ALA A 337 23.69 11.07 -0.41
CA ALA A 337 23.23 12.45 -0.38
C ALA A 337 24.29 13.46 -0.88
N LYS A 338 25.60 13.14 -0.81
CA LYS A 338 26.67 13.96 -1.40
C LYS A 338 26.52 14.15 -2.92
N PHE A 339 25.81 13.23 -3.58
CA PHE A 339 25.53 13.26 -5.02
C PHE A 339 24.09 13.69 -5.35
N GLY A 340 23.34 14.18 -4.34
CA GLY A 340 21.93 14.60 -4.46
C GLY A 340 20.95 13.52 -4.04
N GLU A 341 19.90 13.32 -4.81
CA GLU A 341 18.84 12.35 -4.48
C GLU A 341 19.16 10.91 -4.94
N SER A 342 20.26 10.71 -5.67
CA SER A 342 20.69 9.39 -6.10
C SER A 342 22.21 9.33 -6.31
N ALA A 343 22.79 8.12 -6.22
CA ALA A 343 24.19 7.86 -6.51
C ALA A 343 24.36 6.54 -7.25
N THR A 344 25.40 6.46 -8.09
CA THR A 344 25.83 5.18 -8.67
C THR A 344 26.59 4.35 -7.61
N ILE A 345 26.68 3.04 -7.84
CA ILE A 345 27.50 2.17 -6.97
C ILE A 345 28.96 2.64 -6.90
N GLU A 346 29.53 3.09 -8.03
CA GLU A 346 30.87 3.68 -8.09
C GLU A 346 31.03 4.92 -7.19
N GLN A 347 30.08 5.86 -7.30
CA GLN A 347 30.05 7.06 -6.45
C GLN A 347 29.98 6.70 -4.96
N MET A 348 29.15 5.70 -4.61
CA MET A 348 29.04 5.23 -3.22
C MET A 348 30.35 4.57 -2.74
N GLN A 349 31.02 3.80 -3.58
CA GLN A 349 32.34 3.23 -3.25
C GLN A 349 33.38 4.34 -3.02
N GLN A 350 33.44 5.33 -3.89
CA GLN A 350 34.32 6.47 -3.76
C GLN A 350 34.05 7.27 -2.48
N ALA A 351 32.80 7.54 -2.16
CA ALA A 351 32.40 8.34 -0.98
C ALA A 351 32.65 7.61 0.34
N SER A 352 32.43 6.28 0.38
CA SER A 352 32.52 5.47 1.59
C SER A 352 33.88 4.79 1.81
N GLY A 353 34.72 4.71 0.75
CA GLY A 353 35.95 3.92 0.77
C GLY A 353 35.75 2.40 0.81
N LYS A 354 34.51 1.92 0.60
CA LYS A 354 34.12 0.50 0.73
C LYS A 354 34.00 -0.17 -0.62
N ARG A 355 34.23 -1.48 -0.65
CA ARG A 355 34.00 -2.30 -1.84
C ARG A 355 32.51 -2.61 -2.03
N ASN A 356 32.12 -3.00 -3.23
CA ASN A 356 30.73 -3.29 -3.56
C ASN A 356 30.10 -4.37 -2.67
N ASN A 357 30.83 -5.44 -2.38
CA ASN A 357 30.37 -6.53 -1.51
C ASN A 357 30.08 -6.07 -0.06
N GLU A 358 30.71 -4.99 0.40
CA GLU A 358 30.50 -4.41 1.74
C GLU A 358 29.31 -3.43 1.75
N ILE A 359 29.01 -2.82 0.61
CA ILE A 359 27.89 -1.87 0.45
C ILE A 359 26.56 -2.60 0.23
N GLN A 360 26.53 -3.67 -0.57
CA GLN A 360 25.32 -4.36 -0.99
C GLN A 360 24.40 -4.85 0.15
N PRO A 361 24.89 -5.42 1.26
CA PRO A 361 24.03 -5.80 2.37
C PRO A 361 23.29 -4.60 2.99
N THR A 362 23.99 -3.46 3.13
CA THR A 362 23.42 -2.22 3.66
C THR A 362 22.38 -1.63 2.69
N VAL A 363 22.66 -1.63 1.39
CA VAL A 363 21.69 -1.23 0.36
C VAL A 363 20.44 -2.10 0.41
N SER A 364 20.62 -3.42 0.52
CA SER A 364 19.49 -4.36 0.61
C SER A 364 18.63 -4.10 1.85
N ALA A 365 19.24 -3.83 3.00
CA ALA A 365 18.52 -3.46 4.21
C ALA A 365 17.76 -2.13 4.07
N LEU A 366 18.37 -1.11 3.43
CA LEU A 366 17.73 0.17 3.15
C LEU A 366 16.53 0.03 2.19
N ILE A 367 16.66 -0.83 1.16
CA ILE A 367 15.54 -1.14 0.23
C ILE A 367 14.40 -1.82 0.98
N GLN A 368 14.69 -2.82 1.83
CA GLN A 368 13.67 -3.49 2.65
C GLN A 368 12.92 -2.52 3.57
N LYS A 369 13.62 -1.52 4.11
CA LYS A 369 13.02 -0.46 4.94
C LYS A 369 12.27 0.59 4.12
N GLY A 370 12.32 0.52 2.78
CA GLY A 370 11.71 1.49 1.88
C GLY A 370 12.33 2.88 1.97
N LEU A 371 13.61 2.98 2.27
CA LEU A 371 14.35 4.25 2.36
C LEU A 371 15.03 4.61 1.04
N VAL A 372 15.50 3.59 0.32
CA VAL A 372 16.07 3.74 -1.03
C VAL A 372 15.46 2.69 -1.97
N TYR A 373 15.63 2.89 -3.26
CA TYR A 373 15.25 1.94 -4.31
C TYR A 373 16.27 1.93 -5.44
N ARG A 374 16.14 1.00 -6.37
CA ARG A 374 16.99 0.90 -7.57
C ARG A 374 16.20 1.37 -8.79
N PRO A 375 16.36 2.62 -9.25
CA PRO A 375 15.76 3.05 -10.52
C PRO A 375 16.41 2.33 -11.72
N GLU A 376 17.70 1.98 -11.60
CA GLU A 376 18.50 1.28 -12.60
C GLU A 376 19.48 0.32 -11.92
N ARG A 377 20.01 -0.65 -12.66
CA ARG A 377 20.86 -1.72 -12.12
C ARG A 377 22.04 -1.23 -11.26
N ALA A 378 22.67 -0.13 -11.62
CA ALA A 378 23.85 0.39 -10.95
C ALA A 378 23.60 1.69 -10.17
N ARG A 379 22.36 2.11 -9.98
CA ARG A 379 21.99 3.37 -9.31
C ARG A 379 21.08 3.11 -8.11
N ILE A 380 21.32 3.81 -7.05
CA ILE A 380 20.48 3.83 -5.84
C ILE A 380 19.93 5.25 -5.67
N ALA A 381 18.62 5.37 -5.43
CA ALA A 381 17.94 6.64 -5.21
C ALA A 381 17.12 6.61 -3.93
N PHE A 382 16.91 7.78 -3.33
CA PHE A 382 15.99 7.91 -2.19
C PHE A 382 14.53 7.75 -2.67
N THR A 383 13.72 7.14 -1.81
CA THR A 383 12.28 6.91 -2.09
C THR A 383 11.43 8.16 -1.95
N ALA A 384 11.98 9.25 -1.43
CA ALA A 384 11.31 10.53 -1.25
C ALA A 384 12.20 11.66 -1.75
N PRO A 385 11.65 12.64 -2.51
CA PRO A 385 12.39 13.82 -2.93
C PRO A 385 12.88 14.60 -1.71
N MET A 386 13.92 15.42 -1.89
CA MET A 386 14.51 16.28 -0.85
C MET A 386 15.09 15.53 0.37
N PHE A 387 15.10 14.20 0.40
CA PHE A 387 15.65 13.46 1.53
C PHE A 387 17.17 13.57 1.61
N GLY A 388 17.84 13.59 0.46
CA GLY A 388 19.28 13.88 0.39
C GLY A 388 19.63 15.23 1.01
N ALA A 389 18.89 16.27 0.65
CA ALA A 389 19.08 17.61 1.21
C ALA A 389 18.82 17.64 2.74
N PHE A 390 17.81 16.91 3.23
CA PHE A 390 17.56 16.76 4.67
C PHE A 390 18.77 16.10 5.39
N LEU A 391 19.33 15.04 4.84
CA LEU A 391 20.45 14.31 5.43
C LEU A 391 21.71 15.19 5.56
N LEU A 392 21.96 16.07 4.58
CA LEU A 392 23.11 16.97 4.61
C LEU A 392 23.00 18.10 5.64
N ARG A 393 21.78 18.58 5.95
CA ARG A 393 21.54 19.62 6.94
C ARG A 393 21.29 19.10 8.37
N THR A 394 21.09 17.79 8.52
CA THR A 394 20.86 17.16 9.84
C THR A 394 22.20 16.82 10.49
N PRO A 395 22.50 17.24 11.73
CA PRO A 395 23.69 16.83 12.45
C PRO A 395 23.76 15.30 12.64
N ASN A 396 24.98 14.79 12.88
CA ASN A 396 25.20 13.36 13.15
C ASN A 396 24.58 12.90 14.45
#